data_75eed260e8d8a402837bc49cb1f37f5c
#
_entry.id   75eed260e8d8a402837bc49cb1f37f5c
#
_cell.length_a   1.000
_cell.length_b   1.000
_cell.length_c   1.000
_cell.angle_alpha   90.00
_cell.angle_beta   90.00
_cell.angle_gamma   90.00
#
_symmetry.space_group_name_H-M   'P 1'
#
loop_
_entity.id
_entity.type
_entity.pdbx_description
1 polymer ?
#
loop_
_entity_poly.entity_id
_entity_poly.type
_entity_poly.pdbx_seq_one_letter_code
_entity_poly.pdbx_strand_id
1 'polypeptide(L)'
;MKRLIYATILLCTAGCGNNGYEDVAPGLGMKKLEAGTERGMQNGSDYFYMRAHVLDENDKVFKNPVFDPNFFYLSQLKEPSYSYDFIQALPGLKKGDSLSFESKADSLFLFYYGMEAPADIKGKDIHLHVKMLNVMSEEEYLEKRETAKMESKDNAYIEFEKYLREHNITESPVGRGTVKATLVPGSGADAFYGDVVSIHMTQRTFSGIEIENSRAAGGPFEYEIGSDQGLQGLDEALVKMKKGEKAMVYLPYFLAFGESGIPPKIPPYSNIIMELELLDIRKPY
;
A
#
# COMPACT_ATOMS: atom_id res chain seq x y z
N MET A 1 33.46 20.13 -13.06
CA MET A 1 32.57 21.30 -13.19
C MET A 1 31.57 21.03 -14.32
N LYS A 2 30.45 20.39 -14.02
CA LYS A 2 29.33 20.25 -14.97
C LYS A 2 28.33 21.33 -14.61
N ARG A 3 28.11 22.27 -15.53
CA ARG A 3 27.14 23.36 -15.36
C ARG A 3 25.75 22.76 -15.40
N LEU A 4 24.99 22.92 -14.29
CA LEU A 4 23.55 22.77 -14.29
C LEU A 4 22.97 23.81 -15.24
N ILE A 5 22.44 23.35 -16.35
CA ILE A 5 21.60 24.19 -17.22
C ILE A 5 20.19 24.08 -16.64
N TYR A 6 19.81 25.03 -15.79
CA TYR A 6 18.41 25.28 -15.53
C TYR A 6 17.79 25.73 -16.85
N ALA A 7 16.98 24.86 -17.44
CA ALA A 7 16.15 25.25 -18.56
C ALA A 7 15.15 26.28 -18.04
N THR A 8 15.48 27.55 -18.22
CA THR A 8 14.53 28.64 -18.13
C THR A 8 13.45 28.33 -19.16
N ILE A 9 12.23 28.01 -18.70
CA ILE A 9 11.07 27.90 -19.57
C ILE A 9 10.92 29.25 -20.24
N LEU A 10 11.39 29.31 -21.48
CA LEU A 10 11.14 30.44 -22.37
C LEU A 10 9.64 30.33 -22.69
N LEU A 11 8.85 31.26 -22.21
CA LEU A 11 7.49 31.46 -22.66
C LEU A 11 7.51 31.66 -24.19
N CYS A 12 7.38 30.59 -24.93
CA CYS A 12 7.03 30.68 -26.33
C CYS A 12 5.54 30.99 -26.43
N THR A 13 5.27 32.29 -26.57
CA THR A 13 3.95 32.77 -27.00
C THR A 13 3.78 32.44 -28.46
N ALA A 14 3.24 31.26 -28.75
CA ALA A 14 2.59 30.96 -30.04
C ALA A 14 1.91 29.59 -29.98
N GLY A 15 0.64 29.59 -29.69
CA GLY A 15 -0.23 28.43 -29.81
C GLY A 15 -1.49 28.67 -29.01
N CYS A 16 -2.41 29.50 -29.48
CA CYS A 16 -3.77 29.56 -28.92
C CYS A 16 -4.44 28.21 -29.14
N GLY A 17 -4.21 27.29 -28.22
CA GLY A 17 -5.11 26.15 -28.03
C GLY A 17 -6.45 26.68 -27.53
N ASN A 18 -7.53 26.15 -28.03
CA ASN A 18 -8.88 26.71 -27.99
C ASN A 18 -9.53 26.76 -26.58
N ASN A 19 -8.84 26.37 -25.48
CA ASN A 19 -9.42 26.25 -24.12
C ASN A 19 -8.56 26.83 -23.00
N GLY A 20 -7.52 27.61 -23.30
CA GLY A 20 -6.64 28.22 -22.27
C GLY A 20 -5.62 27.27 -21.68
N TYR A 21 -5.31 26.17 -22.34
CA TYR A 21 -4.17 25.30 -22.05
C TYR A 21 -2.93 25.77 -22.79
N GLU A 22 -1.79 25.71 -22.12
CA GLU A 22 -0.46 25.98 -22.68
C GLU A 22 0.30 24.66 -22.83
N ASP A 23 0.92 24.42 -24.00
CA ASP A 23 1.75 23.23 -24.21
C ASP A 23 2.96 23.24 -23.30
N VAL A 24 3.08 22.27 -22.39
CA VAL A 24 4.23 22.11 -21.47
C VAL A 24 5.14 20.97 -21.90
N ALA A 25 4.63 20.03 -22.69
CA ALA A 25 5.36 18.96 -23.36
C ALA A 25 4.57 18.50 -24.59
N PRO A 26 5.18 17.74 -25.54
CA PRO A 26 4.46 17.22 -26.68
C PRO A 26 3.24 16.38 -26.28
N GLY A 27 2.05 16.84 -26.63
CA GLY A 27 0.78 16.17 -26.31
C GLY A 27 0.31 16.34 -24.85
N LEU A 28 0.88 17.28 -24.10
CA LEU A 28 0.49 17.62 -22.76
C LEU A 28 0.24 19.13 -22.65
N GLY A 29 -1.01 19.53 -22.57
CA GLY A 29 -1.43 20.89 -22.23
C GLY A 29 -1.57 21.07 -20.73
N MET A 30 -1.26 22.26 -20.21
CA MET A 30 -1.42 22.64 -18.80
C MET A 30 -2.19 23.94 -18.67
N LYS A 31 -3.08 24.00 -17.69
CA LYS A 31 -3.81 25.20 -17.31
C LYS A 31 -3.79 25.37 -15.80
N LYS A 32 -3.43 26.55 -15.31
CA LYS A 32 -3.48 26.84 -13.88
C LYS A 32 -4.91 27.26 -13.52
N LEU A 33 -5.51 26.55 -12.56
CA LEU A 33 -6.88 26.77 -12.07
C LEU A 33 -6.89 27.69 -10.85
N GLU A 34 -6.01 27.41 -9.87
CA GLU A 34 -5.87 28.18 -8.64
C GLU A 34 -4.40 28.42 -8.34
N ALA A 35 -4.09 29.57 -7.74
CA ALA A 35 -2.74 29.93 -7.30
C ALA A 35 -2.61 29.68 -5.79
N GLY A 36 -1.64 28.84 -5.41
CA GLY A 36 -1.24 28.64 -4.02
C GLY A 36 -0.42 29.84 -3.51
N THR A 37 -0.44 30.02 -2.21
CA THR A 37 0.22 31.17 -1.54
C THR A 37 1.35 30.75 -0.60
N GLU A 38 1.44 29.47 -0.27
CA GLU A 38 2.40 28.93 0.68
C GLU A 38 3.72 28.50 0.00
N ARG A 39 4.56 27.76 0.72
CA ARG A 39 5.85 27.27 0.26
C ARG A 39 5.74 26.51 -1.06
N GLY A 40 6.57 26.88 -2.01
CA GLY A 40 6.76 26.15 -3.27
C GLY A 40 7.93 25.18 -3.20
N MET A 41 8.03 24.31 -4.21
CA MET A 41 9.16 23.43 -4.42
C MET A 41 10.40 24.24 -4.71
N GLN A 42 11.51 23.99 -3.98
CA GLN A 42 12.75 24.77 -4.08
C GLN A 42 13.88 23.99 -4.77
N ASN A 43 13.85 22.66 -4.66
CA ASN A 43 14.87 21.81 -5.26
C ASN A 43 14.32 20.42 -5.62
N GLY A 44 15.10 19.63 -6.36
CA GLY A 44 14.70 18.31 -6.83
C GLY A 44 14.56 17.25 -5.73
N SER A 45 15.04 17.52 -4.51
CA SER A 45 14.90 16.61 -3.36
C SER A 45 13.66 16.89 -2.51
N ASP A 46 12.93 17.99 -2.78
CA ASP A 46 11.68 18.27 -2.09
C ASP A 46 10.63 17.22 -2.45
N TYR A 47 9.89 16.78 -1.43
CA TYR A 47 8.73 15.92 -1.58
C TYR A 47 7.47 16.75 -1.81
N PHE A 48 6.65 16.30 -2.71
CA PHE A 48 5.33 16.87 -2.93
C PHE A 48 4.24 15.82 -2.69
N TYR A 49 3.14 16.29 -2.12
CA TYR A 49 1.93 15.51 -1.91
C TYR A 49 0.77 16.18 -2.61
N MET A 50 0.13 15.49 -3.52
CA MET A 50 -0.97 16.02 -4.30
C MET A 50 -2.13 15.04 -4.39
N ARG A 51 -3.30 15.58 -4.64
CA ARG A 51 -4.50 14.84 -5.03
C ARG A 51 -4.75 15.06 -6.51
N ALA A 52 -5.02 13.99 -7.22
CA ALA A 52 -5.34 14.04 -8.64
C ALA A 52 -6.71 13.43 -8.92
N HIS A 53 -7.40 13.96 -9.93
CA HIS A 53 -8.68 13.46 -10.43
C HIS A 53 -8.58 13.33 -11.94
N VAL A 54 -8.93 12.16 -12.46
CA VAL A 54 -9.07 11.94 -13.90
C VAL A 54 -10.51 12.27 -14.29
N LEU A 55 -10.66 13.19 -15.24
CA LEU A 55 -11.94 13.66 -15.78
C LEU A 55 -12.05 13.30 -17.26
N ASP A 56 -13.28 13.10 -17.73
CA ASP A 56 -13.55 12.93 -19.14
C ASP A 56 -13.50 14.28 -19.89
N GLU A 57 -13.72 14.24 -21.21
CA GLU A 57 -13.76 15.40 -22.10
C GLU A 57 -14.82 16.47 -21.73
N ASN A 58 -15.72 16.17 -20.78
CA ASN A 58 -16.77 17.06 -20.28
C ASN A 58 -16.54 17.47 -18.82
N ASP A 59 -15.31 17.33 -18.30
CA ASP A 59 -14.93 17.63 -16.93
C ASP A 59 -15.69 16.82 -15.85
N LYS A 60 -16.21 15.65 -16.21
CA LYS A 60 -16.85 14.73 -15.26
C LYS A 60 -15.86 13.68 -14.78
N VAL A 61 -15.90 13.39 -13.48
CA VAL A 61 -15.08 12.33 -12.91
C VAL A 61 -15.32 11.02 -13.64
N PHE A 62 -14.27 10.48 -14.20
CA PHE A 62 -14.32 9.25 -14.98
C PHE A 62 -14.64 8.07 -14.05
N LYS A 63 -15.74 7.37 -14.35
CA LYS A 63 -16.16 6.19 -13.57
C LYS A 63 -15.69 4.93 -14.25
N ASN A 64 -14.71 4.26 -13.66
CA ASN A 64 -14.22 2.98 -14.14
C ASN A 64 -14.13 1.97 -12.98
N PRO A 65 -14.65 0.74 -13.12
CA PRO A 65 -14.58 -0.27 -12.07
C PRO A 65 -13.17 -0.86 -11.84
N VAL A 66 -12.23 -0.59 -12.76
CA VAL A 66 -10.88 -1.20 -12.75
C VAL A 66 -9.84 -0.31 -12.08
N PHE A 67 -10.04 1.03 -12.07
CA PHE A 67 -9.12 1.95 -11.42
C PHE A 67 -9.86 3.06 -10.67
N ASP A 68 -9.25 3.57 -9.60
CA ASP A 68 -9.76 4.75 -8.90
C ASP A 68 -9.38 6.02 -9.68
N PRO A 69 -10.37 6.80 -10.19
CA PRO A 69 -10.08 8.05 -10.86
C PRO A 69 -9.57 9.16 -9.92
N ASN A 70 -9.61 8.91 -8.62
CA ASN A 70 -9.11 9.81 -7.60
C ASN A 70 -7.91 9.14 -6.92
N PHE A 71 -6.76 9.76 -6.98
CA PHE A 71 -5.57 9.21 -6.35
C PHE A 71 -4.73 10.29 -5.66
N PHE A 72 -3.95 9.85 -4.71
CA PHE A 72 -2.94 10.66 -4.06
C PHE A 72 -1.56 10.24 -4.56
N TYR A 73 -0.71 11.23 -4.77
CA TYR A 73 0.63 11.02 -5.24
C TYR A 73 1.62 11.69 -4.32
N LEU A 74 2.61 10.93 -3.84
CA LEU A 74 3.72 11.42 -3.04
C LEU A 74 5.02 11.01 -3.72
N SER A 75 5.85 11.98 -4.11
CA SER A 75 7.13 11.72 -4.74
C SER A 75 8.09 12.89 -4.59
N GLN A 76 9.33 12.70 -5.05
CA GLN A 76 10.33 13.74 -5.26
C GLN A 76 10.38 14.10 -6.74
N LEU A 77 10.79 15.35 -7.05
CA LEU A 77 11.25 15.71 -8.37
C LEU A 77 12.62 15.05 -8.61
N LYS A 78 12.63 13.88 -9.19
CA LYS A 78 13.87 13.27 -9.72
C LYS A 78 14.06 13.74 -11.16
N GLU A 79 15.30 13.67 -11.66
CA GLU A 79 15.55 13.91 -13.09
C GLU A 79 14.58 13.02 -13.90
N PRO A 80 13.83 13.61 -14.84
CA PRO A 80 12.79 12.91 -15.56
C PRO A 80 13.39 11.81 -16.42
N SER A 81 13.01 10.58 -16.15
CA SER A 81 13.38 9.43 -16.97
C SER A 81 12.55 9.33 -18.26
N TYR A 82 11.47 10.12 -18.37
CA TYR A 82 10.55 10.09 -19.52
C TYR A 82 10.10 11.49 -19.92
N SER A 83 10.05 11.74 -21.24
CA SER A 83 9.79 13.04 -21.85
C SER A 83 8.35 13.58 -21.70
N TYR A 84 7.45 12.85 -21.09
CA TYR A 84 6.01 13.20 -21.04
C TYR A 84 5.42 13.21 -19.63
N ASP A 85 6.25 13.30 -18.59
CA ASP A 85 5.77 13.30 -17.23
C ASP A 85 5.25 14.69 -16.85
N PHE A 86 3.96 14.82 -16.45
CA PHE A 86 3.40 16.06 -15.91
C PHE A 86 4.19 16.55 -14.70
N ILE A 87 4.93 15.69 -14.01
CA ILE A 87 5.83 16.01 -12.90
C ILE A 87 6.87 17.07 -13.33
N GLN A 88 7.26 17.11 -14.59
CA GLN A 88 8.20 18.13 -15.12
C GLN A 88 7.59 19.54 -15.10
N ALA A 89 6.29 19.66 -15.13
CA ALA A 89 5.59 20.94 -15.05
C ALA A 89 5.37 21.42 -13.61
N LEU A 90 5.75 20.60 -12.61
CA LEU A 90 5.56 20.92 -11.19
C LEU A 90 6.62 21.85 -10.56
N PRO A 91 7.85 22.05 -11.10
CA PRO A 91 8.81 22.96 -10.52
C PRO A 91 8.22 24.36 -10.30
N GLY A 92 8.41 24.89 -9.09
CA GLY A 92 7.87 26.20 -8.72
C GLY A 92 6.41 26.21 -8.25
N LEU A 93 5.71 25.08 -8.31
CA LEU A 93 4.37 24.97 -7.74
C LEU A 93 4.41 25.10 -6.22
N LYS A 94 3.37 25.72 -5.70
CA LYS A 94 3.19 25.99 -4.28
C LYS A 94 2.10 25.13 -3.70
N LYS A 95 2.16 24.90 -2.41
CA LYS A 95 1.02 24.32 -1.68
C LYS A 95 -0.23 25.18 -1.94
N GLY A 96 -1.31 24.52 -2.30
CA GLY A 96 -2.57 25.16 -2.69
C GLY A 96 -2.74 25.39 -4.19
N ASP A 97 -1.67 25.28 -5.01
CA ASP A 97 -1.82 25.35 -6.47
C ASP A 97 -2.75 24.25 -6.97
N SER A 98 -3.60 24.61 -7.94
CA SER A 98 -4.48 23.67 -8.63
C SER A 98 -4.28 23.81 -10.13
N LEU A 99 -4.04 22.70 -10.80
CA LEU A 99 -3.72 22.61 -12.22
C LEU A 99 -4.68 21.65 -12.92
N SER A 100 -4.89 21.88 -14.20
CA SER A 100 -5.47 20.93 -15.13
C SER A 100 -4.46 20.60 -16.21
N PHE A 101 -4.22 19.31 -16.43
CA PHE A 101 -3.47 18.82 -17.57
C PHE A 101 -4.44 18.18 -18.56
N GLU A 102 -4.24 18.47 -19.85
CA GLU A 102 -4.96 17.84 -20.95
C GLU A 102 -4.03 16.88 -21.69
N SER A 103 -4.46 15.65 -21.90
CA SER A 103 -3.70 14.64 -22.65
C SER A 103 -4.64 13.60 -23.27
N LYS A 104 -4.10 12.81 -24.22
CA LYS A 104 -4.82 11.63 -24.72
C LYS A 104 -4.92 10.55 -23.65
N ALA A 105 -6.07 9.91 -23.54
CA ALA A 105 -6.31 8.82 -22.59
C ALA A 105 -5.27 7.69 -22.77
N ASP A 106 -4.94 7.32 -24.02
CA ASP A 106 -3.96 6.28 -24.31
C ASP A 106 -2.60 6.58 -23.68
N SER A 107 -2.14 7.84 -23.78
CA SER A 107 -0.85 8.26 -23.22
C SER A 107 -0.87 8.24 -21.70
N LEU A 108 -1.94 8.75 -21.06
CA LEU A 108 -2.04 8.79 -19.63
C LEU A 108 -2.13 7.36 -19.04
N PHE A 109 -2.97 6.50 -19.62
CA PHE A 109 -3.18 5.14 -19.11
C PHE A 109 -1.94 4.27 -19.26
N LEU A 110 -1.28 4.32 -20.41
CA LEU A 110 -0.04 3.58 -20.63
C LEU A 110 1.03 4.02 -19.61
N PHE A 111 1.14 5.33 -19.40
CA PHE A 111 2.21 5.90 -18.58
C PHE A 111 1.99 5.70 -17.07
N TYR A 112 0.78 6.01 -16.55
CA TYR A 112 0.52 5.97 -15.11
C TYR A 112 0.05 4.62 -14.59
N TYR A 113 -0.66 3.87 -15.42
CA TYR A 113 -1.25 2.61 -15.00
C TYR A 113 -0.58 1.39 -15.64
N GLY A 114 0.32 1.60 -16.60
CA GLY A 114 0.97 0.52 -17.34
C GLY A 114 -0.02 -0.36 -18.14
N MET A 115 -1.19 0.20 -18.49
CA MET A 115 -2.27 -0.51 -19.17
C MET A 115 -2.84 0.31 -20.33
N GLU A 116 -3.55 -0.36 -21.25
CA GLU A 116 -4.28 0.35 -22.31
C GLU A 116 -5.46 1.13 -21.73
N ALA A 117 -5.77 2.27 -22.37
CA ALA A 117 -6.97 3.03 -22.01
C ALA A 117 -8.23 2.18 -22.23
N PRO A 118 -9.23 2.29 -21.33
CA PRO A 118 -10.54 1.66 -21.52
C PRO A 118 -11.17 2.03 -22.85
N ALA A 119 -11.90 1.08 -23.45
CA ALA A 119 -12.41 1.21 -24.81
C ALA A 119 -13.34 2.42 -25.01
N ASP A 120 -14.05 2.83 -23.98
CA ASP A 120 -14.99 3.96 -23.98
C ASP A 120 -14.31 5.34 -24.02
N ILE A 121 -13.02 5.42 -23.62
CA ILE A 121 -12.23 6.66 -23.66
C ILE A 121 -10.97 6.57 -24.54
N LYS A 122 -10.67 5.42 -25.12
CA LYS A 122 -9.52 5.23 -25.99
C LYS A 122 -9.52 6.25 -27.14
N GLY A 123 -8.40 6.95 -27.30
CA GLY A 123 -8.24 8.02 -28.31
C GLY A 123 -8.87 9.37 -27.95
N LYS A 124 -9.63 9.47 -26.86
CA LYS A 124 -10.23 10.74 -26.43
C LYS A 124 -9.27 11.59 -25.62
N ASP A 125 -9.55 12.89 -25.58
CA ASP A 125 -8.90 13.81 -24.66
C ASP A 125 -9.49 13.62 -23.25
N ILE A 126 -8.62 13.66 -22.26
CA ILE A 126 -8.98 13.58 -20.84
C ILE A 126 -8.25 14.66 -20.06
N HIS A 127 -8.81 15.05 -18.93
CA HIS A 127 -8.23 16.04 -18.06
C HIS A 127 -7.75 15.38 -16.77
N LEU A 128 -6.53 15.71 -16.35
CA LEU A 128 -5.98 15.36 -15.04
C LEU A 128 -5.96 16.63 -14.17
N HIS A 129 -6.91 16.75 -13.26
CA HIS A 129 -6.91 17.83 -12.29
C HIS A 129 -6.05 17.46 -11.09
N VAL A 130 -5.07 18.30 -10.78
CA VAL A 130 -4.12 18.10 -9.71
C VAL A 130 -4.20 19.25 -8.72
N LYS A 131 -4.31 18.96 -7.43
CA LYS A 131 -4.18 19.93 -6.34
C LYS A 131 -2.97 19.62 -5.48
N MET A 132 -2.06 20.58 -5.37
CA MET A 132 -0.89 20.50 -4.50
C MET A 132 -1.33 20.65 -3.05
N LEU A 133 -1.28 19.57 -2.28
CA LEU A 133 -1.72 19.53 -0.88
C LEU A 133 -0.58 19.92 0.08
N ASN A 134 0.65 19.53 -0.24
CA ASN A 134 1.82 19.87 0.56
C ASN A 134 3.10 19.82 -0.26
N VAL A 135 4.09 20.62 0.18
CA VAL A 135 5.48 20.57 -0.27
C VAL A 135 6.35 20.53 0.97
N MET A 136 7.27 19.59 1.04
CA MET A 136 8.11 19.31 2.20
C MET A 136 9.56 19.17 1.77
N SER A 137 10.51 19.60 2.59
CA SER A 137 11.90 19.22 2.42
C SER A 137 12.05 17.70 2.65
N GLU A 138 13.17 17.14 2.19
CA GLU A 138 13.50 15.74 2.46
C GLU A 138 13.57 15.44 3.97
N GLU A 139 14.14 16.36 4.76
CA GLU A 139 14.22 16.25 6.21
C GLU A 139 12.82 16.22 6.86
N GLU A 140 11.95 17.17 6.51
CA GLU A 140 10.56 17.21 7.00
C GLU A 140 9.77 15.96 6.61
N TYR A 141 10.01 15.42 5.42
CA TYR A 141 9.36 14.17 4.96
C TYR A 141 9.83 12.97 5.77
N LEU A 142 11.15 12.83 5.98
CA LEU A 142 11.71 11.73 6.74
C LEU A 142 11.24 11.76 8.20
N GLU A 143 11.24 12.92 8.83
CA GLU A 143 10.73 13.11 10.20
C GLU A 143 9.24 12.69 10.30
N LYS A 144 8.40 13.18 9.40
CA LYS A 144 6.98 12.81 9.37
C LYS A 144 6.76 11.33 9.12
N ARG A 145 7.56 10.73 8.23
CA ARG A 145 7.48 9.30 7.93
C ARG A 145 7.84 8.45 9.14
N GLU A 146 8.90 8.79 9.85
CA GLU A 146 9.30 8.05 11.06
C GLU A 146 8.26 8.22 12.20
N THR A 147 7.71 9.43 12.37
CA THR A 147 6.65 9.68 13.33
C THR A 147 5.40 8.85 13.02
N ALA A 148 4.94 8.89 11.77
CA ALA A 148 3.78 8.10 11.33
C ALA A 148 4.02 6.59 11.46
N LYS A 149 5.26 6.13 11.25
CA LYS A 149 5.64 4.74 11.43
C LYS A 149 5.57 4.33 12.91
N MET A 150 6.08 5.17 13.81
CA MET A 150 5.99 4.94 15.26
C MET A 150 4.53 4.90 15.72
N GLU A 151 3.73 5.89 15.34
CA GLU A 151 2.29 5.92 15.65
C GLU A 151 1.55 4.68 15.12
N SER A 152 1.90 4.20 13.93
CA SER A 152 1.29 2.99 13.34
C SER A 152 1.65 1.73 14.13
N LYS A 153 2.88 1.62 14.63
CA LYS A 153 3.30 0.51 15.49
C LYS A 153 2.53 0.51 16.81
N ASP A 154 2.47 1.66 17.45
CA ASP A 154 1.80 1.82 18.75
C ASP A 154 0.30 1.54 18.61
N ASN A 155 -0.34 2.07 17.56
CA ASN A 155 -1.74 1.83 17.27
C ASN A 155 -2.03 0.35 17.02
N ALA A 156 -1.19 -0.36 16.24
CA ALA A 156 -1.37 -1.78 15.99
C ALA A 156 -1.25 -2.63 17.27
N TYR A 157 -0.31 -2.26 18.16
CA TYR A 157 -0.17 -2.94 19.43
C TYR A 157 -1.37 -2.66 20.37
N ILE A 158 -1.80 -1.41 20.46
CA ILE A 158 -3.00 -1.01 21.23
C ILE A 158 -4.24 -1.73 20.71
N GLU A 159 -4.41 -1.83 19.39
CA GLU A 159 -5.50 -2.57 18.75
C GLU A 159 -5.47 -4.06 19.15
N PHE A 160 -4.28 -4.68 19.12
CA PHE A 160 -4.10 -6.07 19.52
C PHE A 160 -4.56 -6.31 20.95
N GLU A 161 -4.04 -5.55 21.91
CA GLU A 161 -4.40 -5.64 23.32
C GLU A 161 -5.89 -5.34 23.58
N LYS A 162 -6.43 -4.35 22.86
CA LYS A 162 -7.84 -3.99 22.93
C LYS A 162 -8.73 -5.14 22.46
N TYR A 163 -8.38 -5.74 21.31
CA TYR A 163 -9.11 -6.86 20.75
C TYR A 163 -9.19 -8.05 21.72
N LEU A 164 -8.04 -8.43 22.32
CA LEU A 164 -8.00 -9.53 23.28
C LEU A 164 -8.93 -9.26 24.48
N ARG A 165 -8.92 -8.04 25.02
CA ARG A 165 -9.80 -7.65 26.14
C ARG A 165 -11.29 -7.68 25.76
N GLU A 166 -11.66 -7.11 24.62
CA GLU A 166 -13.04 -7.02 24.15
C GLU A 166 -13.67 -8.39 23.86
N HIS A 167 -12.83 -9.36 23.49
CA HIS A 167 -13.27 -10.74 23.20
C HIS A 167 -13.04 -11.69 24.39
N ASN A 168 -12.67 -11.16 25.56
CA ASN A 168 -12.41 -11.94 26.78
C ASN A 168 -11.37 -13.05 26.58
N ILE A 169 -10.33 -12.79 25.79
CA ILE A 169 -9.21 -13.69 25.56
C ILE A 169 -8.21 -13.43 26.68
N THR A 170 -8.04 -14.40 27.58
CA THR A 170 -7.27 -14.27 28.83
C THR A 170 -6.04 -15.16 28.87
N GLU A 171 -5.78 -15.90 27.83
CA GLU A 171 -4.63 -16.79 27.70
C GLU A 171 -3.33 -15.97 27.71
N SER A 172 -2.35 -16.50 28.43
CA SER A 172 -1.01 -15.91 28.43
C SER A 172 -0.34 -16.11 27.06
N PRO A 173 0.42 -15.12 26.58
CA PRO A 173 1.16 -15.28 25.35
C PRO A 173 2.11 -16.47 25.38
N VAL A 174 2.23 -17.17 24.26
CA VAL A 174 3.26 -18.15 23.99
C VAL A 174 4.38 -17.48 23.17
N GLY A 175 5.60 -17.92 23.36
CA GLY A 175 6.73 -17.33 22.65
C GLY A 175 6.90 -15.82 22.91
N ARG A 176 6.98 -15.02 21.85
CA ARG A 176 7.27 -13.58 21.89
C ARG A 176 6.03 -12.68 21.86
N GLY A 177 4.85 -13.28 21.87
CA GLY A 177 3.61 -12.48 21.88
C GLY A 177 2.42 -13.11 21.17
N THR A 178 2.56 -14.30 20.61
CA THR A 178 1.45 -15.07 20.06
C THR A 178 0.51 -15.49 21.18
N VAL A 179 -0.80 -15.23 21.05
CA VAL A 179 -1.79 -15.71 22.01
C VAL A 179 -2.55 -16.89 21.39
N LYS A 180 -2.57 -18.04 22.09
CA LYS A 180 -3.21 -19.26 21.62
C LYS A 180 -4.30 -19.71 22.60
N ALA A 181 -5.56 -19.68 22.15
CA ALA A 181 -6.70 -20.19 22.87
C ALA A 181 -7.09 -21.57 22.34
N THR A 182 -6.87 -22.63 23.11
CA THR A 182 -7.21 -24.00 22.72
C THR A 182 -8.72 -24.22 22.78
N LEU A 183 -9.33 -24.52 21.63
CA LEU A 183 -10.76 -24.83 21.49
C LEU A 183 -11.07 -26.31 21.72
N VAL A 184 -10.22 -27.17 21.19
CA VAL A 184 -10.30 -28.63 21.33
C VAL A 184 -8.91 -29.15 21.66
N PRO A 185 -8.70 -29.79 22.80
CA PRO A 185 -7.40 -30.34 23.15
C PRO A 185 -7.05 -31.53 22.24
N GLY A 186 -5.79 -31.58 21.81
CA GLY A 186 -5.25 -32.70 21.07
C GLY A 186 -4.75 -33.85 21.98
N SER A 187 -4.21 -34.88 21.38
CA SER A 187 -3.67 -36.05 22.08
C SER A 187 -2.34 -36.51 21.48
N GLY A 188 -1.56 -37.25 22.27
CA GLY A 188 -0.30 -37.81 21.82
C GLY A 188 0.92 -36.91 22.06
N ALA A 189 1.93 -37.00 21.21
CA ALA A 189 3.17 -36.25 21.33
C ALA A 189 2.98 -34.78 20.91
N ASP A 190 3.77 -33.91 21.53
CA ASP A 190 3.85 -32.50 21.17
C ASP A 190 4.57 -32.33 19.81
N ALA A 191 4.17 -31.28 19.07
CA ALA A 191 4.92 -30.81 17.92
C ALA A 191 6.11 -29.92 18.36
N PHE A 192 7.20 -29.96 17.61
CA PHE A 192 8.43 -29.22 17.88
C PHE A 192 8.98 -28.59 16.60
N TYR A 193 9.93 -27.67 16.75
CA TYR A 193 10.68 -27.13 15.62
C TYR A 193 11.33 -28.26 14.80
N GLY A 194 11.24 -28.16 13.48
CA GLY A 194 11.70 -29.16 12.51
C GLY A 194 10.68 -30.26 12.20
N ASP A 195 9.59 -30.38 12.95
CA ASP A 195 8.55 -31.33 12.61
C ASP A 195 7.75 -30.83 11.38
N VAL A 196 7.35 -31.74 10.51
CA VAL A 196 6.42 -31.46 9.42
C VAL A 196 5.00 -31.78 9.87
N VAL A 197 4.16 -30.77 9.87
CA VAL A 197 2.77 -30.90 10.31
C VAL A 197 1.80 -30.74 9.15
N SER A 198 0.68 -31.47 9.23
CA SER A 198 -0.47 -31.28 8.35
C SER A 198 -1.52 -30.47 9.11
N ILE A 199 -1.89 -29.30 8.58
CA ILE A 199 -2.80 -28.39 9.26
C ILE A 199 -3.95 -27.92 8.37
N HIS A 200 -5.12 -27.75 8.96
CA HIS A 200 -6.11 -26.83 8.42
C HIS A 200 -5.93 -25.46 9.08
N MET A 201 -6.00 -24.43 8.25
CA MET A 201 -5.86 -23.04 8.69
C MET A 201 -6.86 -22.15 7.96
N THR A 202 -7.50 -21.24 8.72
CA THR A 202 -8.14 -20.06 8.16
C THR A 202 -7.48 -18.84 8.76
N GLN A 203 -7.03 -17.92 7.93
CA GLN A 203 -6.27 -16.74 8.33
C GLN A 203 -6.99 -15.47 7.92
N ARG A 204 -7.12 -14.51 8.85
CA ARG A 204 -7.78 -13.21 8.62
C ARG A 204 -7.04 -12.10 9.34
N THR A 205 -7.16 -10.86 8.82
CA THR A 205 -6.79 -9.65 9.57
C THR A 205 -7.81 -9.41 10.69
N PHE A 206 -7.46 -8.60 11.69
CA PHE A 206 -8.41 -8.15 12.73
C PHE A 206 -9.59 -7.38 12.13
N SER A 207 -9.40 -6.71 10.99
CA SER A 207 -10.49 -6.05 10.23
C SER A 207 -11.39 -7.02 9.47
N GLY A 208 -11.10 -8.35 9.50
CA GLY A 208 -11.92 -9.39 8.89
C GLY A 208 -11.58 -9.75 7.44
N ILE A 209 -10.54 -9.19 6.85
CA ILE A 209 -10.08 -9.56 5.49
C ILE A 209 -9.56 -10.99 5.53
N GLU A 210 -10.17 -11.92 4.80
CA GLU A 210 -9.70 -13.29 4.67
C GLU A 210 -8.44 -13.32 3.79
N ILE A 211 -7.35 -13.85 4.35
CA ILE A 211 -6.05 -13.96 3.70
C ILE A 211 -5.92 -15.33 3.06
N GLU A 212 -6.24 -16.38 3.84
CA GLU A 212 -6.09 -17.76 3.42
C GLU A 212 -7.10 -18.68 4.11
N ASN A 213 -7.51 -19.73 3.40
CA ASN A 213 -8.42 -20.73 3.91
C ASN A 213 -8.13 -22.10 3.25
N SER A 214 -7.47 -22.97 3.99
CA SER A 214 -7.06 -24.28 3.47
C SER A 214 -8.21 -25.16 3.00
N ARG A 215 -9.38 -25.07 3.66
CA ARG A 215 -10.55 -25.87 3.24
C ARG A 215 -11.10 -25.36 1.92
N ALA A 216 -11.11 -24.05 1.71
CA ALA A 216 -11.50 -23.46 0.42
C ALA A 216 -10.44 -23.71 -0.68
N ALA A 217 -9.17 -23.84 -0.30
CA ALA A 217 -8.06 -24.14 -1.21
C ALA A 217 -7.96 -25.64 -1.60
N GLY A 218 -8.83 -26.49 -1.04
CA GLY A 218 -8.95 -27.90 -1.44
C GLY A 218 -8.28 -28.91 -0.52
N GLY A 219 -7.65 -28.51 0.58
CA GLY A 219 -7.07 -29.45 1.52
C GLY A 219 -6.14 -28.83 2.57
N PRO A 220 -5.61 -29.66 3.48
CA PRO A 220 -4.68 -29.19 4.49
C PRO A 220 -3.33 -28.77 3.89
N PHE A 221 -2.63 -27.88 4.58
CA PHE A 221 -1.26 -27.50 4.28
C PHE A 221 -0.27 -28.44 4.99
N GLU A 222 0.78 -28.79 4.27
CA GLU A 222 1.99 -29.37 4.86
C GLU A 222 2.92 -28.21 5.23
N TYR A 223 3.37 -28.16 6.48
CA TYR A 223 4.18 -27.09 7.00
C TYR A 223 5.30 -27.60 7.89
N GLU A 224 6.54 -27.19 7.65
CA GLU A 224 7.69 -27.46 8.53
C GLU A 224 7.81 -26.34 9.56
N ILE A 225 7.68 -26.67 10.84
CA ILE A 225 7.73 -25.71 11.93
C ILE A 225 9.13 -25.12 12.04
N GLY A 226 9.23 -23.80 11.93
CA GLY A 226 10.50 -23.07 11.98
C GLY A 226 11.15 -22.89 10.61
N SER A 227 10.46 -23.19 9.52
CA SER A 227 10.96 -22.88 8.17
C SER A 227 11.00 -21.37 7.92
N ASP A 228 11.98 -20.92 7.11
CA ASP A 228 12.13 -19.50 6.75
C ASP A 228 10.96 -18.93 5.94
N GLN A 229 10.04 -19.79 5.48
CA GLN A 229 8.88 -19.39 4.67
C GLN A 229 7.61 -19.14 5.50
N GLY A 230 7.65 -19.43 6.80
CA GLY A 230 6.51 -19.32 7.70
C GLY A 230 6.44 -18.01 8.47
N LEU A 231 5.29 -17.79 9.11
CA LEU A 231 5.13 -16.72 10.09
C LEU A 231 5.65 -17.18 11.45
N GLN A 232 6.50 -16.37 12.09
CA GLN A 232 7.04 -16.70 13.41
C GLN A 232 5.93 -16.97 14.44
N GLY A 233 4.82 -16.24 14.36
CA GLY A 233 3.67 -16.49 15.25
C GLY A 233 2.96 -17.82 14.98
N LEU A 234 2.98 -18.32 13.75
CA LEU A 234 2.47 -19.66 13.45
C LEU A 234 3.35 -20.74 14.07
N ASP A 235 4.68 -20.59 13.97
CA ASP A 235 5.62 -21.50 14.62
C ASP A 235 5.40 -21.55 16.13
N GLU A 236 5.31 -20.37 16.77
CA GLU A 236 5.06 -20.27 18.22
C GLU A 236 3.74 -20.95 18.63
N ALA A 237 2.70 -20.83 17.80
CA ALA A 237 1.42 -21.47 18.06
C ALA A 237 1.46 -22.99 17.91
N LEU A 238 2.15 -23.48 16.88
CA LEU A 238 2.25 -24.93 16.56
C LEU A 238 3.12 -25.70 17.54
N VAL A 239 4.19 -25.05 18.06
CA VAL A 239 5.05 -25.69 19.07
C VAL A 239 4.23 -26.07 20.30
N LYS A 240 4.37 -27.34 20.73
CA LYS A 240 3.57 -27.99 21.78
C LYS A 240 2.09 -28.22 21.47
N MET A 241 1.61 -27.93 20.25
CA MET A 241 0.32 -28.47 19.82
C MET A 241 0.42 -30.00 19.64
N LYS A 242 -0.71 -30.66 19.85
CA LYS A 242 -0.84 -32.10 19.70
C LYS A 242 -1.76 -32.45 18.53
N LYS A 243 -1.62 -33.64 17.98
CA LYS A 243 -2.54 -34.13 16.95
C LYS A 243 -4.00 -34.04 17.40
N GLY A 244 -4.84 -33.48 16.53
CA GLY A 244 -6.28 -33.24 16.77
C GLY A 244 -6.58 -31.94 17.53
N GLU A 245 -5.57 -31.18 17.95
CA GLU A 245 -5.79 -29.89 18.62
C GLU A 245 -6.36 -28.87 17.65
N LYS A 246 -7.39 -28.15 18.13
CA LYS A 246 -7.91 -26.93 17.45
C LYS A 246 -7.70 -25.73 18.35
N ALA A 247 -7.25 -24.64 17.77
CA ALA A 247 -6.98 -23.40 18.49
C ALA A 247 -7.34 -22.17 17.68
N MET A 248 -7.78 -21.12 18.38
CA MET A 248 -7.71 -19.75 17.87
C MET A 248 -6.37 -19.15 18.23
N VAL A 249 -5.72 -18.55 17.26
CA VAL A 249 -4.40 -17.95 17.43
C VAL A 249 -4.46 -16.49 17.00
N TYR A 250 -3.92 -15.62 17.86
CA TYR A 250 -3.88 -14.18 17.63
C TYR A 250 -2.42 -13.76 17.54
N LEU A 251 -2.06 -13.17 16.41
CA LEU A 251 -0.71 -12.75 16.11
C LEU A 251 -0.63 -11.24 16.07
N PRO A 252 0.22 -10.61 16.88
CA PRO A 252 0.55 -9.21 16.67
C PRO A 252 1.32 -9.08 15.34
N TYR A 253 1.19 -7.93 14.69
CA TYR A 253 1.73 -7.67 13.35
C TYR A 253 3.18 -8.08 13.17
N PHE A 254 4.05 -7.89 14.19
CA PHE A 254 5.49 -8.18 14.09
C PHE A 254 5.81 -9.69 14.13
N LEU A 255 4.88 -10.55 14.51
CA LEU A 255 4.97 -12.02 14.40
C LEU A 255 4.19 -12.56 13.19
N ALA A 256 3.59 -11.66 12.41
CA ALA A 256 2.83 -11.95 11.20
C ALA A 256 3.52 -11.36 9.96
N PHE A 257 2.88 -10.40 9.27
CA PHE A 257 3.38 -9.82 8.02
C PHE A 257 4.21 -8.54 8.22
N GLY A 258 4.49 -8.17 9.45
CA GLY A 258 5.39 -7.07 9.81
C GLY A 258 4.87 -5.68 9.48
N GLU A 259 5.84 -4.76 9.40
CA GLU A 259 5.59 -3.33 9.14
C GLU A 259 5.12 -3.06 7.71
N SER A 260 5.45 -3.93 6.78
CA SER A 260 5.13 -3.74 5.35
C SER A 260 3.79 -4.36 4.95
N GLY A 261 3.33 -5.42 5.62
CA GLY A 261 2.23 -6.22 5.13
C GLY A 261 2.52 -6.85 3.77
N ILE A 262 1.48 -7.15 2.99
CA ILE A 262 1.53 -7.58 1.58
C ILE A 262 0.43 -6.83 0.81
N PRO A 263 0.62 -5.55 0.50
CA PRO A 263 -0.36 -4.76 -0.23
C PRO A 263 -0.64 -5.33 -1.65
N PRO A 264 -1.86 -5.19 -2.16
CA PRO A 264 -3.02 -4.51 -1.56
C PRO A 264 -3.82 -5.39 -0.57
N LYS A 265 -3.52 -6.70 -0.47
CA LYS A 265 -4.32 -7.67 0.28
C LYS A 265 -4.17 -7.55 1.79
N ILE A 266 -2.96 -7.34 2.27
CA ILE A 266 -2.65 -7.25 3.71
C ILE A 266 -2.03 -5.88 3.97
N PRO A 267 -2.75 -4.97 4.63
CA PRO A 267 -2.21 -3.67 4.99
C PRO A 267 -0.95 -3.76 5.88
N PRO A 268 -0.09 -2.73 5.90
CA PRO A 268 0.98 -2.59 6.87
C PRO A 268 0.44 -2.72 8.31
N TYR A 269 1.27 -3.26 9.21
CA TYR A 269 0.96 -3.40 10.65
C TYR A 269 -0.32 -4.19 10.97
N SER A 270 -0.75 -5.12 10.10
CA SER A 270 -1.96 -5.91 10.31
C SER A 270 -1.77 -6.98 11.38
N ASN A 271 -2.55 -6.95 12.44
CA ASN A 271 -2.72 -8.05 13.38
C ASN A 271 -3.57 -9.16 12.75
N ILE A 272 -3.27 -10.42 13.07
CA ILE A 272 -3.84 -11.59 12.40
C ILE A 272 -4.54 -12.51 13.38
N ILE A 273 -5.65 -13.06 12.94
CA ILE A 273 -6.36 -14.18 13.60
C ILE A 273 -6.20 -15.42 12.74
N MET A 274 -5.87 -16.53 13.36
CA MET A 274 -5.86 -17.85 12.72
C MET A 274 -6.74 -18.82 13.48
N GLU A 275 -7.57 -19.57 12.76
CA GLU A 275 -8.15 -20.79 13.25
C GLU A 275 -7.27 -21.95 12.76
N LEU A 276 -6.67 -22.68 13.68
CA LEU A 276 -5.78 -23.82 13.38
C LEU A 276 -6.39 -25.14 13.81
N GLU A 277 -6.18 -26.17 13.01
CA GLU A 277 -6.44 -27.57 13.36
C GLU A 277 -5.23 -28.40 12.96
N LEU A 278 -4.54 -28.99 13.95
CA LEU A 278 -3.37 -29.84 13.73
C LEU A 278 -3.82 -31.28 13.46
N LEU A 279 -3.70 -31.74 12.22
CA LEU A 279 -4.19 -33.03 11.78
C LEU A 279 -3.18 -34.17 11.99
N ASP A 280 -1.91 -33.91 11.72
CA ASP A 280 -0.84 -34.89 11.82
C ASP A 280 0.53 -34.25 12.09
N ILE A 281 1.42 -35.03 12.68
CA ILE A 281 2.81 -34.63 12.99
C ILE A 281 3.74 -35.73 12.47
N ARG A 282 4.66 -35.35 11.58
CA ARG A 282 5.72 -36.22 11.09
C ARG A 282 7.08 -35.72 11.63
N LYS A 283 7.82 -36.58 12.28
CA LYS A 283 9.17 -36.27 12.75
C LYS A 283 10.13 -36.19 11.56
N PRO A 284 11.13 -35.28 11.57
CA PRO A 284 12.18 -35.31 10.58
C PRO A 284 12.93 -36.62 10.65
N TYR A 285 13.44 -37.10 9.51
CA TYR A 285 14.23 -38.33 9.43
C TYR A 285 15.62 -38.16 10.04
#